data_1bd4930ba668af29555b2770623f080f
#
_entry.id   1bd4930ba668af29555b2770623f080f
#
_cell.length_a   1.000
_cell.length_b   1.000
_cell.length_c   1.000
_cell.angle_alpha   90.00
_cell.angle_beta   90.00
_cell.angle_gamma   90.00
#
_symmetry.space_group_name_H-M   'P 1'
#
loop_
_entity.id
_entity.type
_entity.pdbx_description
1 polymer ?
#
loop_
_entity_poly.entity_id
_entity_poly.type
_entity_poly.pdbx_seq_one_letter_code
_entity_poly.pdbx_strand_id
1 'polypeptide(L)'
;MKIIVVSDTHGSYRNFKRVMQLHRNADIVVHCGDSRDEVDQIKMEFPDKMYYTVKGNCDFGTMLPDTEEFTVEGVRFMATHGHIFNVKYGLYNLECAAREKKADVVLFGHTHYATDVVSDGIRLFNPGSLGFGKSFGVIEVKEGQVLSNIARLK
;
A
#
# COMPACT_ATOMS: atom_id res chain seq x y z
N MET A 1 -9.03 -12.96 -3.38
CA MET A 1 -9.27 -11.50 -3.38
C MET A 1 -8.09 -10.76 -3.99
N LYS A 2 -8.37 -9.72 -4.74
CA LYS A 2 -7.36 -8.91 -5.42
C LYS A 2 -7.21 -7.55 -4.75
N ILE A 3 -5.98 -7.20 -4.40
CA ILE A 3 -5.61 -5.97 -3.70
C ILE A 3 -4.74 -5.12 -4.62
N ILE A 4 -5.11 -3.86 -4.80
CA ILE A 4 -4.26 -2.86 -5.44
C ILE A 4 -3.56 -2.06 -4.33
N VAL A 5 -2.24 -1.94 -4.44
CA VAL A 5 -1.42 -1.21 -3.49
C VAL A 5 -0.77 -0.04 -4.20
N VAL A 6 -1.02 1.16 -3.70
CA VAL A 6 -0.43 2.40 -4.22
C VAL A 6 0.17 3.21 -3.08
N SER A 7 1.13 4.04 -3.39
CA SER A 7 1.75 4.95 -2.43
C SER A 7 2.33 6.16 -3.12
N ASP A 8 2.53 7.22 -2.35
CA ASP A 8 3.28 8.39 -2.80
C ASP A 8 2.75 8.94 -4.12
N THR A 9 1.43 9.14 -4.16
CA THR A 9 0.74 9.69 -5.32
C THR A 9 1.00 11.20 -5.50
N HIS A 10 1.25 11.91 -4.40
CA HIS A 10 1.61 13.33 -4.37
C HIS A 10 0.72 14.21 -5.28
N GLY A 11 -0.59 13.95 -5.27
CA GLY A 11 -1.56 14.68 -6.06
C GLY A 11 -1.81 14.14 -7.46
N SER A 12 -1.20 13.01 -7.84
CA SER A 12 -1.38 12.42 -9.16
C SER A 12 -2.67 11.59 -9.25
N TYR A 13 -3.80 12.27 -9.24
CA TYR A 13 -5.11 11.66 -9.45
C TYR A 13 -5.17 10.88 -10.78
N ARG A 14 -4.59 11.43 -11.85
CA ARG A 14 -4.58 10.80 -13.17
C ARG A 14 -3.97 9.41 -13.18
N ASN A 15 -2.81 9.25 -12.55
CA ASN A 15 -2.15 7.95 -12.47
C ASN A 15 -2.98 6.97 -11.62
N PHE A 16 -3.50 7.42 -10.49
CA PHE A 16 -4.33 6.58 -9.64
C PHE A 16 -5.60 6.12 -10.37
N LYS A 17 -6.28 7.03 -11.03
CA LYS A 17 -7.47 6.69 -11.84
C LYS A 17 -7.13 5.66 -12.92
N ARG A 18 -5.98 5.82 -13.60
CA ARG A 18 -5.55 4.87 -14.63
C ARG A 18 -5.35 3.46 -14.07
N VAL A 19 -4.73 3.33 -12.90
CA VAL A 19 -4.57 2.04 -12.21
C VAL A 19 -5.95 1.42 -11.94
N MET A 20 -6.88 2.19 -11.39
CA MET A 20 -8.22 1.70 -11.07
C MET A 20 -9.01 1.28 -12.31
N GLN A 21 -8.86 2.00 -13.41
CA GLN A 21 -9.49 1.63 -14.69
C GLN A 21 -8.95 0.31 -15.24
N LEU A 22 -7.64 0.06 -15.09
CA LEU A 22 -7.01 -1.18 -15.52
C LEU A 22 -7.37 -2.37 -14.62
N HIS A 23 -7.70 -2.10 -13.34
CA HIS A 23 -7.96 -3.13 -12.35
C HIS A 23 -9.34 -2.99 -11.71
N ARG A 24 -10.37 -2.86 -12.55
CA ARG A 24 -11.76 -2.73 -12.09
C ARG A 24 -12.24 -3.91 -11.23
N ASN A 25 -11.62 -5.07 -11.39
CA ASN A 25 -11.92 -6.27 -10.62
C ASN A 25 -11.19 -6.36 -9.28
N ALA A 26 -10.49 -5.31 -8.84
CA ALA A 26 -9.91 -5.27 -7.51
C ALA A 26 -11.00 -5.24 -6.44
N ASP A 27 -10.77 -5.94 -5.34
CA ASP A 27 -11.66 -5.96 -4.18
C ASP A 27 -11.27 -4.91 -3.15
N ILE A 28 -9.96 -4.73 -2.97
CA ILE A 28 -9.38 -3.88 -1.94
C ILE A 28 -8.37 -2.93 -2.59
N VAL A 29 -8.34 -1.70 -2.10
CA VAL A 29 -7.34 -0.70 -2.48
C VAL A 29 -6.65 -0.20 -1.21
N VAL A 30 -5.32 -0.28 -1.18
CA VAL A 30 -4.51 0.21 -0.08
C VAL A 30 -3.66 1.36 -0.56
N HIS A 31 -3.75 2.49 0.13
CA HIS A 31 -2.87 3.64 -0.10
C HIS A 31 -1.92 3.81 1.08
N CYS A 32 -0.63 3.69 0.82
CA CYS A 32 0.40 3.71 1.87
C CYS A 32 0.91 5.12 2.21
N GLY A 33 0.12 6.16 1.96
CA GLY A 33 0.41 7.52 2.41
C GLY A 33 1.03 8.44 1.36
N ASP A 34 1.14 9.70 1.72
CA ASP A 34 1.55 10.81 0.85
C ASP A 34 0.60 10.97 -0.33
N SER A 35 -0.68 11.08 -0.02
CA SER A 35 -1.72 11.52 -0.92
C SER A 35 -2.09 12.98 -0.61
N ARG A 36 -2.93 13.53 -1.43
CA ARG A 36 -3.68 14.77 -1.11
C ARG A 36 -5.15 14.36 -1.01
N ASP A 37 -5.97 14.86 -1.89
CA ASP A 37 -7.41 14.53 -1.96
C ASP A 37 -7.75 13.48 -3.04
N GLU A 38 -6.74 12.95 -3.75
CA GLU A 38 -6.99 11.99 -4.81
C GLU A 38 -7.61 10.67 -4.32
N VAL A 39 -7.33 10.23 -3.09
CA VAL A 39 -7.97 9.04 -2.53
C VAL A 39 -9.48 9.23 -2.41
N ASP A 40 -9.91 10.40 -1.91
CA ASP A 40 -11.32 10.71 -1.76
C ASP A 40 -12.02 10.78 -3.11
N GLN A 41 -11.37 11.35 -4.12
CA GLN A 41 -11.89 11.39 -5.49
C GLN A 41 -12.02 9.99 -6.08
N ILE A 42 -11.03 9.12 -5.86
CA ILE A 42 -11.07 7.73 -6.34
C ILE A 42 -12.21 6.95 -5.65
N LYS A 43 -12.42 7.14 -4.34
CA LYS A 43 -13.52 6.50 -3.62
C LYS A 43 -14.88 6.88 -4.20
N MET A 44 -15.04 8.12 -4.64
CA MET A 44 -16.28 8.59 -5.26
C MET A 44 -16.52 7.92 -6.63
N GLU A 45 -15.47 7.69 -7.41
CA GLU A 45 -15.59 7.07 -8.73
C GLU A 45 -15.65 5.55 -8.70
N PHE A 46 -15.05 4.92 -7.69
CA PHE A 46 -14.99 3.47 -7.53
C PHE A 46 -15.49 3.08 -6.13
N PRO A 47 -16.78 3.31 -5.83
CA PRO A 47 -17.30 3.16 -4.45
C PRO A 47 -17.50 1.72 -4.00
N ASP A 48 -17.39 0.74 -4.89
CA ASP A 48 -17.61 -0.68 -4.64
C ASP A 48 -16.39 -1.41 -4.06
N LYS A 49 -15.30 -0.69 -3.79
CA LYS A 49 -14.06 -1.25 -3.23
C LYS A 49 -13.98 -1.02 -1.73
N MET A 50 -13.19 -1.84 -1.05
CA MET A 50 -12.77 -1.57 0.32
C MET A 50 -11.44 -0.81 0.31
N TYR A 51 -11.38 0.29 1.06
CA TYR A 51 -10.20 1.16 1.07
C TYR A 51 -9.54 1.17 2.44
N TYR A 52 -8.21 1.00 2.44
CA TYR A 52 -7.37 1.22 3.61
C TYR A 52 -6.35 2.30 3.25
N THR A 53 -6.31 3.37 4.03
CA THR A 53 -5.44 4.52 3.77
C THR A 53 -4.73 4.91 5.05
N VAL A 54 -3.43 5.12 4.97
CA VAL A 54 -2.61 5.54 6.11
C VAL A 54 -2.00 6.91 5.86
N LYS A 55 -1.57 7.56 6.94
CA LYS A 55 -0.97 8.88 6.92
C LYS A 55 0.50 8.79 6.54
N GLY A 56 0.91 9.55 5.51
CA GLY A 56 2.31 9.76 5.16
C GLY A 56 2.88 11.01 5.83
N ASN A 57 4.19 11.22 5.70
CA ASN A 57 4.86 12.38 6.30
C ASN A 57 4.48 13.71 5.65
N CYS A 58 3.91 13.69 4.44
CA CYS A 58 3.42 14.89 3.75
C CYS A 58 1.91 15.12 3.94
N ASP A 59 1.21 14.27 4.69
CA ASP A 59 -0.24 14.34 4.89
C ASP A 59 -0.58 15.16 6.15
N PHE A 60 -0.35 16.47 6.07
CA PHE A 60 -0.61 17.37 7.19
C PHE A 60 -2.11 17.58 7.43
N GLY A 61 -2.50 17.65 8.71
CA GLY A 61 -3.87 17.96 9.10
C GLY A 61 -4.89 16.85 8.88
N THR A 62 -4.45 15.66 8.52
CA THR A 62 -5.35 14.52 8.33
C THR A 62 -5.60 13.76 9.62
N MET A 63 -6.78 13.13 9.75
CA MET A 63 -7.14 12.22 10.83
C MET A 63 -6.83 10.75 10.50
N LEU A 64 -6.16 10.47 9.38
CA LEU A 64 -5.80 9.12 8.99
C LEU A 64 -4.82 8.49 10.00
N PRO A 65 -4.91 7.16 10.23
CA PRO A 65 -3.98 6.48 11.13
C PRO A 65 -2.59 6.37 10.52
N ASP A 66 -1.57 6.25 11.37
CA ASP A 66 -0.21 5.96 10.95
C ASP A 66 -0.04 4.53 10.44
N THR A 67 -0.81 3.61 11.01
CA THR A 67 -0.83 2.19 10.62
C THR A 67 -2.26 1.67 10.57
N GLU A 68 -2.48 0.72 9.66
CA GLU A 68 -3.76 0.04 9.49
C GLU A 68 -3.51 -1.46 9.46
N GLU A 69 -4.35 -2.24 10.13
CA GLU A 69 -4.26 -3.70 10.15
C GLU A 69 -5.56 -4.30 9.62
N PHE A 70 -5.45 -5.30 8.77
CA PHE A 70 -6.61 -6.01 8.24
C PHE A 70 -6.25 -7.44 7.86
N THR A 71 -7.25 -8.30 7.75
CA THR A 71 -7.06 -9.71 7.40
C THR A 71 -7.84 -10.03 6.14
N VAL A 72 -7.20 -10.72 5.22
CA VAL A 72 -7.80 -11.18 3.95
C VAL A 72 -7.53 -12.67 3.80
N GLU A 73 -8.59 -13.46 3.78
CA GLU A 73 -8.52 -14.93 3.60
C GLU A 73 -7.44 -15.58 4.49
N GLY A 74 -7.39 -15.19 5.75
CA GLY A 74 -6.46 -15.72 6.73
C GLY A 74 -5.08 -15.08 6.75
N VAL A 75 -4.76 -14.21 5.79
CA VAL A 75 -3.49 -13.48 5.74
C VAL A 75 -3.62 -12.14 6.47
N ARG A 76 -2.71 -11.86 7.39
CA ARG A 76 -2.69 -10.64 8.18
C ARG A 76 -1.81 -9.59 7.52
N PHE A 77 -2.41 -8.45 7.20
CA PHE A 77 -1.74 -7.31 6.58
C PHE A 77 -1.55 -6.18 7.59
N MET A 78 -0.43 -5.50 7.48
CA MET A 78 -0.16 -4.23 8.13
C MET A 78 0.20 -3.23 7.03
N ALA A 79 -0.48 -2.10 6.99
CA ALA A 79 -0.16 -1.00 6.08
C ALA A 79 0.37 0.19 6.88
N THR A 80 1.43 0.82 6.39
CA THR A 80 2.02 2.02 6.98
C THR A 80 2.74 2.80 5.89
N HIS A 81 2.97 4.11 6.10
CA HIS A 81 3.83 4.83 5.16
C HIS A 81 5.30 4.42 5.30
N GLY A 82 5.76 4.26 6.52
CA GLY A 82 7.10 3.79 6.83
C GLY A 82 8.03 4.86 7.39
N HIS A 83 7.70 6.14 7.30
CA HIS A 83 8.55 7.22 7.83
C HIS A 83 8.77 7.11 9.35
N ILE A 84 7.75 6.67 10.09
CA ILE A 84 7.87 6.46 11.55
C ILE A 84 8.77 5.29 11.91
N PHE A 85 9.08 4.40 10.96
CA PHE A 85 9.98 3.26 11.13
C PHE A 85 11.33 3.46 10.46
N ASN A 86 11.64 4.68 10.01
CA ASN A 86 12.91 5.03 9.38
C ASN A 86 13.31 4.13 8.21
N VAL A 87 12.36 3.79 7.36
CA VAL A 87 12.56 2.81 6.26
C VAL A 87 13.59 3.24 5.22
N LYS A 88 13.93 4.55 5.14
CA LYS A 88 15.01 5.03 4.26
C LYS A 88 16.40 4.55 4.72
N TYR A 89 16.54 4.16 5.99
CA TYR A 89 17.80 3.70 6.59
C TYR A 89 17.85 2.18 6.78
N GLY A 90 16.80 1.47 6.40
CA GLY A 90 16.69 0.02 6.50
C GLY A 90 15.31 -0.43 6.96
N LEU A 91 15.04 -1.71 6.84
CA LEU A 91 13.71 -2.27 7.09
C LEU A 91 13.59 -2.99 8.44
N TYR A 92 14.64 -2.96 9.26
CA TYR A 92 14.66 -3.70 10.53
C TYR A 92 13.55 -3.26 11.49
N ASN A 93 13.38 -1.94 11.69
CA ASN A 93 12.34 -1.43 12.58
C ASN A 93 10.94 -1.78 12.10
N LEU A 94 10.71 -1.71 10.79
CA LEU A 94 9.45 -2.09 10.17
C LEU A 94 9.16 -3.58 10.37
N GLU A 95 10.17 -4.41 10.16
CA GLU A 95 10.06 -5.85 10.38
C GLU A 95 9.75 -6.21 11.83
N CYS A 96 10.38 -5.54 12.79
CA CYS A 96 10.09 -5.71 14.22
C CYS A 96 8.64 -5.34 14.55
N ALA A 97 8.15 -4.22 14.01
CA ALA A 97 6.76 -3.80 14.20
C ALA A 97 5.77 -4.81 13.60
N ALA A 98 6.09 -5.32 12.41
CA ALA A 98 5.28 -6.34 11.75
C ALA A 98 5.21 -7.63 12.58
N ARG A 99 6.34 -8.06 13.13
CA ARG A 99 6.41 -9.26 13.98
C ARG A 99 5.59 -9.08 15.24
N GLU A 100 5.67 -7.93 15.89
CA GLU A 100 4.88 -7.60 17.08
C GLU A 100 3.38 -7.64 16.77
N LYS A 101 2.96 -7.16 15.61
CA LYS A 101 1.57 -7.18 15.14
C LYS A 101 1.16 -8.54 14.55
N LYS A 102 2.07 -9.49 14.45
CA LYS A 102 1.85 -10.80 13.82
C LYS A 102 1.37 -10.67 12.38
N ALA A 103 1.89 -9.69 11.66
CA ALA A 103 1.59 -9.49 10.25
C ALA A 103 2.35 -10.50 9.39
N ASP A 104 1.66 -11.02 8.38
CA ASP A 104 2.27 -11.87 7.34
C ASP A 104 2.83 -11.02 6.19
N VAL A 105 2.16 -9.90 5.93
CA VAL A 105 2.51 -8.96 4.85
C VAL A 105 2.49 -7.55 5.39
N VAL A 106 3.55 -6.79 5.11
CA VAL A 106 3.62 -5.35 5.41
C VAL A 106 3.64 -4.59 4.10
N LEU A 107 2.72 -3.63 3.97
CA LEU A 107 2.63 -2.72 2.83
C LEU A 107 3.15 -1.35 3.29
N PHE A 108 4.13 -0.80 2.56
CA PHE A 108 4.73 0.49 2.95
C PHE A 108 5.15 1.30 1.71
N GLY A 109 5.50 2.55 1.92
CA GLY A 109 5.93 3.46 0.87
C GLY A 109 7.16 4.27 1.28
N HIS A 110 7.10 5.56 1.13
CA HIS A 110 8.07 6.57 1.57
C HIS A 110 9.41 6.57 0.82
N THR A 111 10.03 5.42 0.57
CA THR A 111 11.32 5.34 -0.13
C THR A 111 11.21 5.65 -1.61
N HIS A 112 10.03 5.54 -2.19
CA HIS A 112 9.74 5.58 -3.63
C HIS A 112 10.38 4.43 -4.42
N TYR A 113 11.02 3.47 -3.76
CA TYR A 113 11.63 2.30 -4.39
C TYR A 113 10.73 1.07 -4.25
N ALA A 114 10.34 0.52 -5.38
CA ALA A 114 9.59 -0.73 -5.40
C ALA A 114 10.40 -1.85 -4.75
N THR A 115 9.79 -2.54 -3.77
CA THR A 115 10.44 -3.59 -2.99
C THR A 115 9.45 -4.73 -2.79
N ASP A 116 9.88 -5.94 -3.01
CA ASP A 116 9.09 -7.14 -2.69
C ASP A 116 10.05 -8.22 -2.20
N VAL A 117 10.20 -8.32 -0.90
CA VAL A 117 11.15 -9.25 -0.25
C VAL A 117 10.45 -9.97 0.90
N VAL A 118 10.88 -11.20 1.15
CA VAL A 118 10.44 -11.97 2.32
C VAL A 118 11.62 -12.07 3.27
N SER A 119 11.42 -11.68 4.52
CA SER A 119 12.40 -11.78 5.58
C SER A 119 11.76 -12.47 6.76
N ASP A 120 12.32 -13.60 7.16
CA ASP A 120 11.88 -14.37 8.34
C ASP A 120 10.36 -14.66 8.32
N GLY A 121 9.85 -15.03 7.14
CA GLY A 121 8.45 -15.37 6.93
C GLY A 121 7.51 -14.17 6.72
N ILE A 122 8.01 -12.94 6.83
CA ILE A 122 7.21 -11.73 6.63
C ILE A 122 7.53 -11.13 5.25
N ARG A 123 6.50 -10.88 4.45
CA ARG A 123 6.65 -10.18 3.18
C ARG A 123 6.66 -8.67 3.41
N LEU A 124 7.70 -8.00 2.96
CA LEU A 124 7.84 -6.56 3.00
C LEU A 124 7.65 -6.03 1.57
N PHE A 125 6.55 -5.32 1.35
CA PHE A 125 6.11 -4.93 0.02
C PHE A 125 5.95 -3.41 -0.09
N ASN A 126 6.69 -2.79 -1.01
CA ASN A 126 6.57 -1.37 -1.35
C ASN A 126 6.22 -1.26 -2.83
N PRO A 127 5.08 -0.65 -3.19
CA PRO A 127 4.69 -0.53 -4.59
C PRO A 127 5.52 0.49 -5.39
N GLY A 128 6.40 1.24 -4.71
CA GLY A 128 7.07 2.40 -5.29
C GLY A 128 6.15 3.63 -5.29
N SER A 129 6.58 4.70 -5.93
CA SER A 129 5.77 5.92 -6.05
C SER A 129 4.93 5.89 -7.32
N LEU A 130 3.61 5.98 -7.16
CA LEU A 130 2.70 6.09 -8.29
C LEU A 130 2.80 7.48 -8.93
N GLY A 131 3.05 8.51 -8.12
CA GLY A 131 3.17 9.89 -8.61
C GLY A 131 4.41 10.12 -9.46
N PHE A 132 5.56 9.65 -9.03
CA PHE A 132 6.84 9.91 -9.69
C PHE A 132 7.34 8.76 -10.55
N GLY A 133 7.14 7.52 -10.10
CA GLY A 133 7.64 6.33 -10.79
C GLY A 133 6.60 5.57 -11.61
N LYS A 134 5.34 5.95 -11.49
CA LYS A 134 4.20 5.28 -12.12
C LYS A 134 4.07 3.80 -11.74
N SER A 135 4.67 3.39 -10.63
CA SER A 135 4.64 2.01 -10.16
C SER A 135 3.50 1.78 -9.15
N PHE A 136 3.01 0.58 -9.11
CA PHE A 136 1.96 0.16 -8.18
C PHE A 136 2.06 -1.34 -7.94
N GLY A 137 1.39 -1.82 -6.90
CA GLY A 137 1.38 -3.23 -6.55
C GLY A 137 0.06 -3.90 -6.86
N VAL A 138 0.13 -5.17 -7.24
CA VAL A 138 -1.02 -6.06 -7.37
C VAL A 138 -0.76 -7.27 -6.51
N ILE A 139 -1.63 -7.52 -5.54
CA ILE A 139 -1.53 -8.69 -4.67
C ILE A 139 -2.80 -9.51 -4.81
N GLU A 140 -2.65 -10.80 -5.02
CA GLU A 140 -3.76 -11.74 -4.98
C GLU A 140 -3.60 -12.64 -3.76
N VAL A 141 -4.68 -12.78 -3.00
CA VAL A 141 -4.76 -13.66 -1.85
C VAL A 141 -5.82 -14.72 -2.13
N LYS A 142 -5.41 -15.97 -2.03
CA LYS A 142 -6.31 -17.11 -2.21
C LYS A 142 -5.93 -18.23 -1.27
N GLU A 143 -6.88 -18.64 -0.42
CA GLU A 143 -6.72 -19.78 0.48
C GLU A 143 -5.46 -19.65 1.36
N GLY A 144 -5.20 -18.46 1.88
CA GLY A 144 -4.04 -18.18 2.74
C GLY A 144 -2.73 -17.99 1.99
N GLN A 145 -2.73 -18.07 0.66
CA GLN A 145 -1.53 -17.86 -0.16
C GLN A 145 -1.51 -16.47 -0.77
N VAL A 146 -0.33 -15.87 -0.84
CA VAL A 146 -0.10 -14.52 -1.35
C VAL A 146 0.74 -14.58 -2.61
N LEU A 147 0.20 -13.99 -3.68
CA LEU A 147 0.93 -13.77 -4.92
C LEU A 147 1.04 -12.26 -5.13
N SER A 148 2.26 -11.75 -5.18
CA SER A 148 2.52 -10.32 -5.29
C SER A 148 3.27 -9.97 -6.57
N ASN A 149 2.97 -8.81 -7.12
CA ASN A 149 3.61 -8.30 -8.33
C ASN A 149 3.68 -6.78 -8.28
N ILE A 150 4.79 -6.24 -8.77
CA ILE A 150 4.96 -4.81 -8.97
C ILE A 150 4.80 -4.52 -10.46
N ALA A 151 3.90 -3.60 -10.78
CA ALA A 151 3.60 -3.20 -12.14
C ALA A 151 3.88 -1.69 -12.33
N ARG A 152 3.94 -1.27 -13.57
CA ARG A 152 4.17 0.14 -13.91
C ARG A 152 3.24 0.56 -15.04
N LEU A 153 2.69 1.76 -14.93
CA LEU A 153 1.92 2.38 -16.00
C LEU A 153 2.83 2.75 -17.18
N LYS A 154 2.33 2.54 -18.37
CA LYS A 154 3.02 2.97 -19.60
C LYS A 154 2.82 4.45 -19.88
#